data_b68e57a5cbfe0502b3c8782a1a531288
#
_entry.id   b68e57a5cbfe0502b3c8782a1a531288
#
_cell.length_a   1.000
_cell.length_b   1.000
_cell.length_c   1.000
_cell.angle_alpha   90.00
_cell.angle_beta   90.00
_cell.angle_gamma   90.00
#
_symmetry.space_group_name_H-M   'P 1'
#
loop_
_entity.id
_entity.type
_entity.pdbx_description
1 polymer ?
#
loop_
_entity_poly.entity_id
_entity_poly.type
_entity_poly.pdbx_seq_one_letter_code
_entity_poly.pdbx_strand_id
1 'polypeptide(L)'
;MRELAIAFSLGMAFSAPPGIVTAEAIRRGITGGFVSAVMVGIGSLIGDAVYAALALGGLSALSGYPVARSGVGICGALLLFWLAYDALRAQVPTANPSPKRSDFIVGAALSLTNPWAIAFWLGFGGVLLSAGIRNPEAKLPLLLATFLTGALAWSLILSLMIALARRFVNATLFRIVSIGSALVFIGTGLYTIWQVYLDLRRG
;
A
#
# COMPACT_ATOMS: atom_id res chain seq x y z
N MET A 1 -12.07 3.69 16.13
CA MET A 1 -12.89 3.44 14.90
C MET A 1 -12.38 4.24 13.70
N ARG A 2 -12.23 5.58 13.80
CA ARG A 2 -11.74 6.42 12.68
C ARG A 2 -10.36 6.01 12.18
N GLU A 3 -9.42 5.75 13.08
CA GLU A 3 -8.04 5.33 12.74
C GLU A 3 -8.01 3.99 11.98
N LEU A 4 -8.85 3.03 12.38
CA LEU A 4 -8.97 1.73 11.71
C LEU A 4 -9.56 1.88 10.30
N ALA A 5 -10.60 2.71 10.14
CA ALA A 5 -11.16 2.99 8.82
C ALA A 5 -10.11 3.63 7.88
N ILE A 6 -9.30 4.55 8.39
CA ILE A 6 -8.20 5.15 7.62
C ILE A 6 -7.16 4.09 7.25
N ALA A 7 -6.74 3.25 8.20
CA ALA A 7 -5.75 2.20 7.95
C ALA A 7 -6.25 1.20 6.89
N PHE A 8 -7.50 0.77 6.98
CA PHE A 8 -8.13 -0.10 5.98
C PHE A 8 -8.18 0.55 4.59
N SER A 9 -8.64 1.81 4.52
CA SER A 9 -8.72 2.55 3.26
C SER A 9 -7.34 2.77 2.62
N LEU A 10 -6.32 3.02 3.44
CA LEU A 10 -4.93 3.12 2.97
C LEU A 10 -4.42 1.79 2.42
N GLY A 11 -4.74 0.66 3.07
CA GLY A 11 -4.39 -0.67 2.58
C GLY A 11 -5.02 -0.96 1.22
N MET A 12 -6.30 -0.64 1.04
CA MET A 12 -6.97 -0.73 -0.26
C MET A 12 -6.32 0.19 -1.29
N ALA A 13 -6.12 1.48 -0.95
CA ALA A 13 -5.55 2.47 -1.86
C ALA A 13 -4.11 2.14 -2.29
N PHE A 14 -3.33 1.54 -1.40
CA PHE A 14 -1.97 1.05 -1.67
C PHE A 14 -1.95 -0.10 -2.69
N SER A 15 -2.86 -1.06 -2.52
CA SER A 15 -2.91 -2.27 -3.36
C SER A 15 -3.63 -2.08 -4.69
N ALA A 16 -4.43 -1.00 -4.82
CA ALA A 16 -5.31 -0.78 -5.94
C ALA A 16 -4.63 -0.31 -7.24
N PRO A 17 -3.59 0.56 -7.22
CA PRO A 17 -2.94 1.00 -8.45
C PRO A 17 -2.33 -0.17 -9.23
N PRO A 18 -2.44 -0.17 -10.57
CA PRO A 18 -1.88 -1.21 -11.40
C PRO A 18 -0.34 -1.15 -11.40
N GLY A 19 0.27 -1.91 -10.52
CA GLY A 19 1.71 -2.13 -10.41
C GLY A 19 2.12 -3.53 -10.87
N ILE A 20 3.39 -3.90 -10.61
CA ILE A 20 3.95 -5.18 -11.01
C ILE A 20 3.23 -6.39 -10.40
N VAL A 21 2.76 -6.28 -9.14
CA VAL A 21 1.99 -7.33 -8.46
C VAL A 21 0.62 -7.47 -9.09
N THR A 22 -0.08 -6.36 -9.34
CA THR A 22 -1.39 -6.33 -10.00
C THR A 22 -1.30 -6.90 -11.43
N ALA A 23 -0.25 -6.53 -12.18
CA ALA A 23 0.00 -7.05 -13.51
C ALA A 23 0.15 -8.58 -13.50
N GLU A 24 0.92 -9.11 -12.56
CA GLU A 24 1.14 -10.55 -12.41
C GLU A 24 -0.13 -11.26 -11.94
N ALA A 25 -0.90 -10.69 -11.01
CA ALA A 25 -2.18 -11.24 -10.58
C ALA A 25 -3.17 -11.35 -11.75
N ILE A 26 -3.26 -10.31 -12.61
CA ILE A 26 -4.08 -10.35 -13.82
C ILE A 26 -3.57 -11.43 -14.77
N ARG A 27 -2.27 -11.44 -15.07
CA ARG A 27 -1.67 -12.40 -15.99
C ARG A 27 -1.93 -13.85 -15.59
N ARG A 28 -1.70 -14.18 -14.32
CA ARG A 28 -1.92 -15.52 -13.76
C ARG A 28 -3.39 -15.84 -13.58
N GLY A 29 -4.19 -14.85 -13.22
CA GLY A 29 -5.63 -15.01 -13.07
C GLY A 29 -6.35 -15.28 -14.41
N ILE A 30 -5.88 -14.70 -15.51
CA ILE A 30 -6.44 -15.00 -16.85
C ILE A 30 -6.19 -16.47 -17.23
N THR A 31 -5.04 -17.04 -16.88
CA THR A 31 -4.65 -18.41 -17.23
C THR A 31 -5.06 -19.45 -16.18
N GLY A 32 -4.86 -19.15 -14.88
CA GLY A 32 -5.08 -20.05 -13.75
C GLY A 32 -6.34 -19.76 -12.92
N GLY A 33 -7.11 -18.72 -13.29
CA GLY A 33 -8.35 -18.37 -12.62
C GLY A 33 -8.19 -17.65 -11.28
N PHE A 34 -9.28 -17.62 -10.52
CA PHE A 34 -9.39 -16.91 -9.24
C PHE A 34 -8.26 -17.26 -8.25
N VAL A 35 -8.01 -18.57 -8.08
CA VAL A 35 -7.04 -19.05 -7.08
C VAL A 35 -5.64 -18.54 -7.38
N SER A 36 -5.22 -18.59 -8.66
CA SER A 36 -3.90 -18.07 -9.06
C SER A 36 -3.75 -16.58 -8.78
N ALA A 37 -4.76 -15.79 -9.11
CA ALA A 37 -4.75 -14.35 -8.83
C ALA A 37 -4.67 -14.06 -7.31
N VAL A 38 -5.50 -14.74 -6.51
CA VAL A 38 -5.50 -14.61 -5.04
C VAL A 38 -4.16 -15.01 -4.44
N MET A 39 -3.56 -16.11 -4.91
CA MET A 39 -2.27 -16.57 -4.38
C MET A 39 -1.14 -15.56 -4.63
N VAL A 40 -1.13 -14.89 -5.77
CA VAL A 40 -0.21 -13.76 -6.01
C VAL A 40 -0.46 -12.64 -5.00
N GLY A 41 -1.71 -12.26 -4.77
CA GLY A 41 -2.08 -11.23 -3.81
C GLY A 41 -1.71 -11.61 -2.36
N ILE A 42 -2.01 -12.83 -1.91
CA ILE A 42 -1.63 -13.29 -0.56
C ILE A 42 -0.10 -13.34 -0.43
N GLY A 43 0.61 -13.78 -1.46
CA GLY A 43 2.06 -13.77 -1.48
C GLY A 43 2.61 -12.34 -1.30
N SER A 44 2.04 -11.35 -1.96
CA SER A 44 2.50 -9.97 -1.85
C SER A 44 2.35 -9.38 -0.44
N LEU A 45 1.35 -9.81 0.32
CA LEU A 45 1.18 -9.39 1.73
C LEU A 45 2.36 -9.80 2.63
N ILE A 46 3.13 -10.84 2.26
CA ILE A 46 4.35 -11.21 3.00
C ILE A 46 5.40 -10.09 2.90
N GLY A 47 5.63 -9.55 1.70
CA GLY A 47 6.53 -8.41 1.52
C GLY A 47 6.05 -7.18 2.31
N ASP A 48 4.77 -6.90 2.25
CA ASP A 48 4.17 -5.79 2.99
C ASP A 48 4.29 -5.99 4.51
N ALA A 49 4.09 -7.20 5.02
CA ALA A 49 4.28 -7.53 6.43
C ALA A 49 5.73 -7.36 6.90
N VAL A 50 6.71 -7.73 6.05
CA VAL A 50 8.14 -7.51 6.33
C VAL A 50 8.43 -6.01 6.42
N TYR A 51 8.01 -5.22 5.44
CA TYR A 51 8.21 -3.77 5.47
C TYR A 51 7.47 -3.09 6.62
N ALA A 52 6.28 -3.57 6.96
CA ALA A 52 5.53 -3.12 8.13
C ALA A 52 6.33 -3.35 9.42
N ALA A 53 6.89 -4.54 9.60
CA ALA A 53 7.71 -4.87 10.76
C ALA A 53 8.98 -4.00 10.84
N LEU A 54 9.64 -3.76 9.71
CA LEU A 54 10.81 -2.87 9.62
C LEU A 54 10.43 -1.41 9.94
N ALA A 55 9.29 -0.94 9.43
CA ALA A 55 8.78 0.39 9.75
C ALA A 55 8.49 0.54 11.24
N LEU A 56 7.88 -0.46 11.88
CA LEU A 56 7.62 -0.47 13.33
C LEU A 56 8.91 -0.40 14.15
N GLY A 57 9.92 -1.20 13.81
CA GLY A 57 11.22 -1.19 14.50
C GLY A 57 11.94 0.16 14.37
N GLY A 58 11.93 0.77 13.19
CA GLY A 58 12.50 2.09 12.95
C GLY A 58 11.76 3.22 13.67
N LEU A 59 10.43 3.13 13.75
CA LEU A 59 9.57 4.09 14.42
C LEU A 59 9.85 4.20 15.92
N SER A 60 10.04 3.07 16.61
CA SER A 60 10.33 3.07 18.05
C SER A 60 11.69 3.72 18.34
N ALA A 61 12.70 3.53 17.48
CA ALA A 61 14.00 4.14 17.62
C ALA A 61 13.99 5.67 17.44
N LEU A 62 13.11 6.19 16.59
CA LEU A 62 13.06 7.64 16.25
C LEU A 62 12.05 8.43 17.09
N SER A 63 11.21 7.77 17.88
CA SER A 63 10.14 8.42 18.65
C SER A 63 10.62 9.46 19.65
N GLY A 64 11.86 9.30 20.18
CA GLY A 64 12.49 10.22 21.15
C GLY A 64 13.10 11.50 20.53
N TYR A 65 13.14 11.64 19.20
CA TYR A 65 13.84 12.75 18.53
C TYR A 65 12.84 13.60 17.70
N PRO A 66 12.35 14.76 18.23
CA PRO A 66 11.33 15.57 17.56
C PRO A 66 11.72 16.03 16.15
N VAL A 67 12.97 16.47 15.97
CA VAL A 67 13.48 16.93 14.67
C VAL A 67 13.52 15.80 13.66
N ALA A 68 13.96 14.61 14.08
CA ALA A 68 13.98 13.43 13.20
C ALA A 68 12.55 13.01 12.81
N ARG A 69 11.60 13.04 13.75
CA ARG A 69 10.18 12.77 13.46
C ARG A 69 9.62 13.71 12.39
N SER A 70 9.84 15.02 12.55
CA SER A 70 9.37 16.03 11.60
C SER A 70 10.02 15.81 10.21
N GLY A 71 11.32 15.55 10.16
CA GLY A 71 12.04 15.26 8.93
C GLY A 71 11.49 14.04 8.19
N VAL A 72 11.32 12.92 8.92
CA VAL A 72 10.75 11.68 8.38
C VAL A 72 9.29 11.89 7.95
N GLY A 73 8.50 12.68 8.70
CA GLY A 73 7.13 13.04 8.35
C GLY A 73 7.04 13.79 7.01
N ILE A 74 7.90 14.80 6.80
CA ILE A 74 7.97 15.55 5.55
C ILE A 74 8.38 14.63 4.38
N CYS A 75 9.44 13.83 4.55
CA CYS A 75 9.86 12.86 3.55
C CYS A 75 8.73 11.88 3.20
N GLY A 76 8.02 11.40 4.22
CA GLY A 76 6.86 10.53 4.05
C GLY A 76 5.74 11.17 3.23
N ALA A 77 5.40 12.42 3.51
CA ALA A 77 4.40 13.15 2.74
C ALA A 77 4.82 13.35 1.27
N LEU A 78 6.08 13.67 1.02
CA LEU A 78 6.62 13.79 -0.35
C LEU A 78 6.55 12.47 -1.11
N LEU A 79 6.88 11.35 -0.45
CA LEU A 79 6.74 10.02 -1.04
C LEU A 79 5.28 9.68 -1.36
N LEU A 80 4.33 10.02 -0.48
CA LEU A 80 2.90 9.81 -0.75
C LEU A 80 2.42 10.64 -1.95
N PHE A 81 2.89 11.88 -2.11
CA PHE A 81 2.58 12.68 -3.29
C PHE A 81 3.20 12.09 -4.56
N TRP A 82 4.42 11.56 -4.47
CA TRP A 82 5.03 10.85 -5.59
C TRP A 82 4.22 9.60 -5.98
N LEU A 83 3.77 8.81 -5.00
CA LEU A 83 2.91 7.64 -5.23
C LEU A 83 1.57 8.03 -5.83
N ALA A 84 0.97 9.15 -5.39
CA ALA A 84 -0.25 9.67 -5.99
C ALA A 84 -0.06 10.04 -7.47
N TYR A 85 1.04 10.72 -7.78
CA TYR A 85 1.40 11.06 -9.15
C TYR A 85 1.61 9.83 -10.03
N ASP A 86 2.33 8.82 -9.52
CA ASP A 86 2.58 7.56 -10.23
C ASP A 86 1.28 6.78 -10.45
N ALA A 87 0.39 6.72 -9.44
CA ALA A 87 -0.93 6.11 -9.56
C ALA A 87 -1.75 6.73 -10.70
N LEU A 88 -1.70 8.05 -10.87
CA LEU A 88 -2.42 8.74 -11.96
C LEU A 88 -1.88 8.41 -13.36
N ARG A 89 -0.63 7.97 -13.45
CA ARG A 89 0.05 7.56 -14.71
C ARG A 89 -0.03 6.08 -15.01
N ALA A 90 -0.52 5.28 -14.05
CA ALA A 90 -0.59 3.84 -14.20
C ALA A 90 -1.46 3.40 -15.38
N GLN A 91 -0.99 2.40 -16.13
CA GLN A 91 -1.67 1.82 -17.31
C GLN A 91 -2.11 0.38 -17.03
N VAL A 92 -3.12 -0.08 -17.76
CA VAL A 92 -3.60 -1.47 -17.66
C VAL A 92 -2.49 -2.42 -18.10
N PRO A 93 -2.14 -3.41 -17.27
CA PRO A 93 -1.15 -4.40 -17.65
C PRO A 93 -1.62 -5.29 -18.79
N THR A 94 -0.72 -5.63 -19.71
CA THR A 94 -0.97 -6.60 -20.78
C THR A 94 -0.68 -8.03 -20.30
N ALA A 95 -1.53 -8.99 -20.68
CA ALA A 95 -1.36 -10.39 -20.31
C ALA A 95 -0.37 -11.10 -21.25
N ASN A 96 0.77 -11.55 -20.71
CA ASN A 96 1.73 -12.44 -21.38
C ASN A 96 1.77 -13.81 -20.67
N PRO A 97 2.18 -14.91 -21.34
CA PRO A 97 2.26 -16.23 -20.72
C PRO A 97 3.08 -16.26 -19.43
N SER A 98 2.57 -16.93 -18.40
CA SER A 98 3.22 -16.97 -17.08
C SER A 98 4.24 -18.10 -16.97
N PRO A 99 5.42 -17.89 -16.33
CA PRO A 99 6.33 -18.98 -15.97
C PRO A 99 5.69 -19.95 -14.96
N LYS A 100 6.10 -21.23 -14.99
CA LYS A 100 5.63 -22.29 -14.08
C LYS A 100 6.23 -22.16 -12.65
N ARG A 101 6.06 -21.04 -11.98
CA ARG A 101 6.45 -20.86 -10.55
C ARG A 101 5.20 -20.76 -9.70
N SER A 102 5.29 -21.12 -8.41
CA SER A 102 4.20 -20.96 -7.45
C SER A 102 3.72 -19.51 -7.43
N ASP A 103 2.43 -19.29 -7.57
CA ASP A 103 1.78 -17.98 -7.62
C ASP A 103 2.05 -17.17 -6.34
N PHE A 104 2.02 -17.84 -5.19
CA PHE A 104 2.35 -17.26 -3.89
C PHE A 104 3.81 -16.78 -3.81
N ILE A 105 4.77 -17.61 -4.22
CA ILE A 105 6.20 -17.26 -4.19
C ILE A 105 6.48 -16.07 -5.11
N VAL A 106 5.84 -16.04 -6.25
CA VAL A 106 6.00 -14.92 -7.19
C VAL A 106 5.41 -13.64 -6.61
N GLY A 107 4.24 -13.69 -6.00
CA GLY A 107 3.66 -12.54 -5.32
C GLY A 107 4.56 -12.00 -4.21
N ALA A 108 5.11 -12.89 -3.36
CA ALA A 108 6.03 -12.50 -2.30
C ALA A 108 7.33 -11.88 -2.84
N ALA A 109 7.95 -12.50 -3.86
CA ALA A 109 9.17 -11.99 -4.46
C ALA A 109 8.95 -10.61 -5.12
N LEU A 110 7.85 -10.45 -5.84
CA LEU A 110 7.51 -9.18 -6.48
C LEU A 110 7.27 -8.07 -5.45
N SER A 111 6.56 -8.34 -4.34
CA SER A 111 6.35 -7.34 -3.29
C SER A 111 7.67 -6.97 -2.61
N LEU A 112 8.50 -7.93 -2.24
CA LEU A 112 9.80 -7.68 -1.59
C LEU A 112 10.80 -6.90 -2.47
N THR A 113 10.65 -6.95 -3.79
CA THR A 113 11.51 -6.21 -4.73
C THR A 113 10.83 -4.99 -5.34
N ASN A 114 9.60 -4.69 -4.91
CA ASN A 114 8.78 -3.62 -5.49
C ASN A 114 9.21 -2.25 -4.95
N PRO A 115 9.77 -1.36 -5.78
CA PRO A 115 10.14 -0.02 -5.34
C PRO A 115 8.93 0.81 -4.86
N TRP A 116 7.73 0.55 -5.39
CA TRP A 116 6.48 1.14 -4.92
C TRP A 116 6.19 0.76 -3.47
N ALA A 117 6.31 -0.52 -3.10
CA ALA A 117 6.09 -0.97 -1.72
C ALA A 117 7.13 -0.35 -0.77
N ILE A 118 8.40 -0.32 -1.17
CA ILE A 118 9.47 0.31 -0.38
C ILE A 118 9.16 1.80 -0.14
N ALA A 119 8.85 2.56 -1.20
CA ALA A 119 8.53 3.98 -1.10
C ALA A 119 7.29 4.24 -0.23
N PHE A 120 6.24 3.41 -0.39
CA PHE A 120 5.03 3.51 0.43
C PHE A 120 5.34 3.30 1.91
N TRP A 121 6.06 2.23 2.27
CA TRP A 121 6.33 1.91 3.68
C TRP A 121 7.27 2.93 4.34
N LEU A 122 8.22 3.49 3.60
CA LEU A 122 9.02 4.63 4.07
C LEU A 122 8.15 5.87 4.31
N GLY A 123 7.24 6.17 3.39
CA GLY A 123 6.29 7.28 3.51
C GLY A 123 5.30 7.08 4.65
N PHE A 124 4.71 5.90 4.75
CA PHE A 124 3.75 5.54 5.78
C PHE A 124 4.38 5.53 7.17
N GLY A 125 5.63 5.08 7.29
CA GLY A 125 6.41 5.19 8.52
C GLY A 125 6.51 6.65 8.98
N GLY A 126 6.78 7.58 8.07
CA GLY A 126 6.79 9.01 8.34
C GLY A 126 5.45 9.56 8.86
N VAL A 127 4.33 9.11 8.25
CA VAL A 127 2.98 9.47 8.69
C VAL A 127 2.72 9.01 10.12
N LEU A 128 3.06 7.77 10.44
CA LEU A 128 2.86 7.20 11.79
C LEU A 128 3.69 7.94 12.84
N LEU A 129 4.94 8.30 12.52
CA LEU A 129 5.80 9.10 13.41
C LEU A 129 5.23 10.48 13.67
N SER A 130 4.77 11.19 12.64
CA SER A 130 4.23 12.55 12.76
C SER A 130 2.88 12.59 13.48
N ALA A 131 2.09 11.52 13.39
CA ALA A 131 0.78 11.43 14.04
C ALA A 131 0.82 11.38 15.57
N GLY A 132 2.01 11.29 16.20
CA GLY A 132 2.18 11.34 17.64
C GLY A 132 1.35 10.29 18.40
N ILE A 133 1.26 9.07 17.86
CA ILE A 133 0.42 8.01 18.40
C ILE A 133 0.84 7.70 19.84
N ARG A 134 -0.04 7.96 20.80
CA ARG A 134 0.17 7.57 22.19
C ARG A 134 0.08 6.04 22.30
N ASN A 135 1.05 5.41 22.97
CA ASN A 135 1.20 3.96 23.09
C ASN A 135 1.33 3.26 21.73
N PRO A 136 2.37 3.54 20.94
CA PRO A 136 2.53 2.96 19.61
C PRO A 136 2.59 1.43 19.65
N GLU A 137 3.22 0.84 20.66
CA GLU A 137 3.38 -0.60 20.82
C GLU A 137 2.04 -1.36 20.83
N ALA A 138 0.99 -0.75 21.42
CA ALA A 138 -0.34 -1.39 21.49
C ALA A 138 -1.21 -1.13 20.24
N LYS A 139 -1.10 0.06 19.62
CA LYS A 139 -1.99 0.46 18.52
C LYS A 139 -1.45 0.10 17.14
N LEU A 140 -0.14 0.18 16.94
CA LEU A 140 0.47 -0.03 15.63
C LEU A 140 0.23 -1.45 15.08
N PRO A 141 0.34 -2.55 15.85
CA PRO A 141 0.03 -3.87 15.33
C PRO A 141 -1.41 -3.99 14.82
N LEU A 142 -2.36 -3.38 15.53
CA LEU A 142 -3.77 -3.38 15.13
C LEU A 142 -3.99 -2.55 13.85
N LEU A 143 -3.35 -1.38 13.74
CA LEU A 143 -3.44 -0.54 12.53
C LEU A 143 -2.81 -1.23 11.33
N LEU A 144 -1.68 -1.91 11.50
CA LEU A 144 -1.03 -2.68 10.44
C LEU A 144 -1.85 -3.91 10.03
N ALA A 145 -2.40 -4.65 11.00
CA ALA A 145 -3.31 -5.76 10.69
C ALA A 145 -4.53 -5.25 9.90
N THR A 146 -5.08 -4.10 10.29
CA THR A 146 -6.21 -3.48 9.58
C THR A 146 -5.82 -3.00 8.17
N PHE A 147 -4.62 -2.45 8.01
CA PHE A 147 -4.07 -2.11 6.69
C PHE A 147 -3.94 -3.35 5.80
N LEU A 148 -3.33 -4.43 6.32
CA LEU A 148 -3.17 -5.69 5.58
C LEU A 148 -4.52 -6.32 5.22
N THR A 149 -5.55 -6.17 6.07
CA THR A 149 -6.92 -6.63 5.72
C THR A 149 -7.52 -5.79 4.60
N GLY A 150 -7.24 -4.49 4.54
CA GLY A 150 -7.62 -3.64 3.40
C GLY A 150 -6.94 -4.06 2.09
N ALA A 151 -5.63 -4.33 2.15
CA ALA A 151 -4.86 -4.83 1.01
C ALA A 151 -5.37 -6.22 0.53
N LEU A 152 -5.66 -7.12 1.48
CA LEU A 152 -6.26 -8.42 1.17
C LEU A 152 -7.64 -8.28 0.54
N ALA A 153 -8.50 -7.41 1.09
CA ALA A 153 -9.83 -7.15 0.53
C ALA A 153 -9.74 -6.70 -0.93
N TRP A 154 -8.82 -5.77 -1.25
CA TRP A 154 -8.60 -5.38 -2.63
C TRP A 154 -8.12 -6.55 -3.51
N SER A 155 -7.17 -7.33 -3.02
CA SER A 155 -6.67 -8.52 -3.76
C SER A 155 -7.79 -9.51 -4.08
N LEU A 156 -8.70 -9.75 -3.14
CA LEU A 156 -9.87 -10.61 -3.34
C LEU A 156 -10.85 -10.01 -4.37
N ILE A 157 -11.14 -8.71 -4.28
CA ILE A 157 -12.01 -7.98 -5.22
C ILE A 157 -11.42 -8.07 -6.63
N LEU A 158 -10.14 -7.74 -6.80
CA LEU A 158 -9.46 -7.82 -8.08
C LEU A 158 -9.49 -9.24 -8.66
N SER A 159 -9.18 -10.24 -7.84
CA SER A 159 -9.18 -11.65 -8.26
C SER A 159 -10.56 -12.13 -8.68
N LEU A 160 -11.60 -11.72 -7.94
CA LEU A 160 -12.98 -12.01 -8.29
C LEU A 160 -13.38 -11.33 -9.63
N MET A 161 -12.98 -10.07 -9.81
CA MET A 161 -13.20 -9.35 -11.07
C MET A 161 -12.54 -10.05 -12.26
N ILE A 162 -11.30 -10.52 -12.09
CA ILE A 162 -10.58 -11.29 -13.12
C ILE A 162 -11.33 -12.60 -13.44
N ALA A 163 -11.81 -13.31 -12.40
CA ALA A 163 -12.48 -14.60 -12.56
C ALA A 163 -13.86 -14.48 -13.24
N LEU A 164 -14.68 -13.52 -12.78
CA LEU A 164 -16.06 -13.37 -13.25
C LEU A 164 -16.12 -12.68 -14.62
N ALA A 165 -15.18 -11.82 -14.91
CA ALA A 165 -15.30 -10.93 -16.04
C ALA A 165 -13.96 -10.53 -16.65
N ARG A 166 -13.33 -11.45 -17.39
CA ARG A 166 -12.16 -11.12 -18.22
C ARG A 166 -12.35 -9.87 -19.10
N ARG A 167 -13.61 -9.52 -19.42
CA ARG A 167 -14.00 -8.34 -20.22
C ARG A 167 -14.24 -7.06 -19.43
N PHE A 168 -14.30 -7.09 -18.07
CA PHE A 168 -14.54 -5.92 -17.22
C PHE A 168 -13.26 -5.31 -16.65
N VAL A 169 -12.14 -6.01 -16.72
CA VAL A 169 -10.82 -5.45 -16.42
C VAL A 169 -10.42 -4.56 -17.61
N ASN A 170 -10.94 -3.34 -17.64
CA ASN A 170 -10.72 -2.38 -18.72
C ASN A 170 -10.00 -1.13 -18.22
N ALA A 171 -9.53 -0.29 -19.17
CA ALA A 171 -8.77 0.92 -18.87
C ALA A 171 -9.56 1.93 -18.00
N THR A 172 -10.89 1.99 -18.16
CA THR A 172 -11.75 2.91 -17.41
C THR A 172 -11.78 2.57 -15.93
N LEU A 173 -11.97 1.28 -15.59
CA LEU A 173 -11.97 0.82 -14.20
C LEU A 173 -10.63 1.07 -13.53
N PHE A 174 -9.51 0.72 -14.19
CA PHE A 174 -8.18 1.00 -13.67
C PHE A 174 -7.96 2.49 -13.43
N ARG A 175 -8.45 3.34 -14.32
CA ARG A 175 -8.32 4.80 -14.17
C ARG A 175 -9.12 5.32 -12.97
N ILE A 176 -10.35 4.85 -12.76
CA ILE A 176 -11.18 5.22 -11.59
C ILE A 176 -10.49 4.82 -10.30
N VAL A 177 -10.00 3.59 -10.23
CA VAL A 177 -9.27 3.06 -9.06
C VAL A 177 -7.99 3.86 -8.80
N SER A 178 -7.20 4.14 -9.83
CA SER A 178 -5.96 4.92 -9.72
C SER A 178 -6.22 6.35 -9.20
N ILE A 179 -7.27 7.01 -9.69
CA ILE A 179 -7.68 8.34 -9.20
C ILE A 179 -8.10 8.26 -7.73
N GLY A 180 -8.92 7.27 -7.35
CA GLY A 180 -9.34 7.07 -5.97
C GLY A 180 -8.14 6.88 -5.03
N SER A 181 -7.17 6.05 -5.42
CA SER A 181 -5.94 5.82 -4.66
C SER A 181 -5.09 7.09 -4.54
N ALA A 182 -4.94 7.84 -5.64
CA ALA A 182 -4.20 9.10 -5.64
C ALA A 182 -4.82 10.12 -4.67
N LEU A 183 -6.15 10.23 -4.63
CA LEU A 183 -6.85 11.11 -3.69
C LEU A 183 -6.59 10.72 -2.23
N VAL A 184 -6.58 9.41 -1.91
CA VAL A 184 -6.26 8.92 -0.56
C VAL A 184 -4.81 9.26 -0.20
N PHE A 185 -3.85 9.06 -1.10
CA PHE A 185 -2.44 9.39 -0.85
C PHE A 185 -2.22 10.89 -0.69
N ILE A 186 -2.85 11.73 -1.52
CA ILE A 186 -2.79 13.19 -1.39
C ILE A 186 -3.38 13.62 -0.05
N GLY A 187 -4.56 13.14 0.29
CA GLY A 187 -5.22 13.46 1.57
C GLY A 187 -4.37 13.08 2.78
N THR A 188 -3.75 11.89 2.74
CA THR A 188 -2.86 11.43 3.82
C THR A 188 -1.57 12.26 3.87
N GLY A 189 -0.98 12.59 2.72
CA GLY A 189 0.21 13.45 2.66
C GLY A 189 -0.05 14.86 3.22
N LEU A 190 -1.17 15.48 2.86
CA LEU A 190 -1.59 16.78 3.40
C LEU A 190 -1.83 16.73 4.92
N TYR A 191 -2.51 15.67 5.39
CA TYR A 191 -2.71 15.45 6.82
C TYR A 191 -1.37 15.34 7.57
N THR A 192 -0.41 14.64 7.00
CA THR A 192 0.93 14.49 7.59
C THR A 192 1.65 15.82 7.70
N ILE A 193 1.65 16.65 6.63
CA ILE A 193 2.24 17.99 6.66
C ILE A 193 1.56 18.85 7.74
N TRP A 194 0.25 18.77 7.84
CA TRP A 194 -0.50 19.49 8.88
C TRP A 194 -0.09 19.08 10.28
N GLN A 195 0.08 17.79 10.55
CA GLN A 195 0.55 17.30 11.85
C GLN A 195 1.97 17.77 12.17
N VAL A 196 2.89 17.69 11.21
CA VAL A 196 4.26 18.20 11.38
C VAL A 196 4.26 19.69 11.69
N TYR A 197 3.44 20.49 11.00
CA TYR A 197 3.30 21.92 11.26
C TYR A 197 2.80 22.21 12.68
N LEU A 198 1.81 21.45 13.17
CA LEU A 198 1.31 21.59 14.53
C LEU A 198 2.37 21.21 15.57
N ASP A 199 3.15 20.14 15.33
CA ASP A 199 4.22 19.71 16.21
C ASP A 199 5.33 20.78 16.32
N LEU A 200 5.74 21.38 15.20
CA LEU A 200 6.74 22.45 15.17
C LEU A 200 6.28 23.75 15.87
N ARG A 201 4.97 23.99 15.97
CA ARG A 201 4.43 25.14 16.70
C ARG A 201 4.33 24.92 18.22
N ARG A 202 4.38 23.67 18.67
CA ARG A 202 4.23 23.30 20.09
C ARG A 202 5.56 23.09 20.81
N GLY A 203 6.64 22.93 20.08
CA GLY A 203 8.01 22.83 20.62
C GLY A 203 8.75 24.12 20.53
#